data_451487759431adf64ec7a3be840de831
#
_entry.id   451487759431adf64ec7a3be840de831
#
_cell.length_a   1.000
_cell.length_b   1.000
_cell.length_c   1.000
_cell.angle_alpha   90.00
_cell.angle_beta   90.00
_cell.angle_gamma   90.00
#
_symmetry.space_group_name_H-M   'P 1'
#
loop_
_entity.id
_entity.type
_entity.pdbx_description
1 polymer ?
#
loop_
_entity_poly.entity_id
_entity_poly.type
_entity_poly.pdbx_seq_one_letter_code
_entity_poly.pdbx_strand_id
1 'polypeptide(L)'
;MRPRRSVIWAAFLAVAGLVAVGPGSARAADVIKFGVSTPLSGPAAPWGIPHKQATELIFDEINAQGGLDVGGKKYKLEVVAYDHKYVIAEGVATVNRLIAKDRVHYISILGGAVVKANEEAVNEGRVLNLPLAYADGLVSPKNPLTFHSFPSPPETTSFWKWIKQNHPGLKRVATISPNDDTGWWSIKVETAFVQKLGYETVAKEFFERTMTDFNPVLLRILAQKPDIISVLASPAGSVGLVIKQARELGFKGRFIHIGQVDTSVVANIAGKANVEGMWVHGFVQAPLPEKVKSWQARYTKKYGEWNATSIDFANPAFAFVAAVKKAQSVDPKKVADALSVVEFENLWGKAHFGGKDYYGIGNQIIYPMPFSEVKDGVATLVVQLLPPHN
;
A
#
# COMPACT_ATOMS: atom_id res chain seq x y z
N MET A 1 -11.34 -11.97 108.71
CA MET A 1 -10.26 -11.61 107.83
C MET A 1 -10.28 -12.62 106.65
N ARG A 2 -10.68 -12.21 105.51
CA ARG A 2 -10.63 -13.05 104.30
C ARG A 2 -10.01 -12.24 103.15
N PRO A 3 -9.03 -12.73 102.40
CA PRO A 3 -8.39 -11.97 101.34
C PRO A 3 -9.22 -11.99 100.03
N ARG A 4 -9.24 -10.87 99.37
CA ARG A 4 -9.89 -10.67 98.05
C ARG A 4 -8.99 -11.29 96.96
N ARG A 5 -9.58 -12.12 96.11
CA ARG A 5 -8.99 -12.62 94.84
C ARG A 5 -9.20 -11.56 93.77
N SER A 6 -8.12 -11.08 93.19
CA SER A 6 -8.10 -10.23 92.00
C SER A 6 -8.08 -11.13 90.76
N VAL A 7 -9.08 -10.95 89.85
CA VAL A 7 -9.14 -11.60 88.58
C VAL A 7 -8.47 -10.67 87.57
N ILE A 8 -7.38 -11.17 86.94
CA ILE A 8 -6.72 -10.50 85.83
C ILE A 8 -7.38 -10.94 84.53
N TRP A 9 -7.98 -10.01 83.79
CA TRP A 9 -8.47 -10.21 82.45
C TRP A 9 -7.32 -9.96 81.45
N ALA A 10 -6.88 -10.99 80.71
CA ALA A 10 -5.95 -10.86 79.56
C ALA A 10 -6.74 -10.47 78.34
N ALA A 11 -6.51 -9.28 77.82
CA ALA A 11 -7.04 -8.84 76.55
C ALA A 11 -6.17 -9.34 75.43
N PHE A 12 -6.67 -10.25 74.58
CA PHE A 12 -6.06 -10.64 73.33
C PHE A 12 -6.33 -9.55 72.26
N LEU A 13 -5.30 -8.79 71.89
CA LEU A 13 -5.32 -7.91 70.73
C LEU A 13 -5.05 -8.73 69.47
N ALA A 14 -6.08 -9.02 68.69
CA ALA A 14 -5.95 -9.56 67.36
C ALA A 14 -5.52 -8.42 66.38
N VAL A 15 -4.26 -8.42 65.97
CA VAL A 15 -3.74 -7.52 64.92
C VAL A 15 -4.18 -8.12 63.58
N ALA A 16 -5.27 -7.59 62.99
CA ALA A 16 -5.64 -7.85 61.62
C ALA A 16 -4.65 -7.12 60.70
N GLY A 17 -3.69 -7.86 60.12
CA GLY A 17 -2.79 -7.33 59.08
C GLY A 17 -3.59 -7.01 57.82
N LEU A 18 -3.89 -5.73 57.56
CA LEU A 18 -4.32 -5.26 56.23
C LEU A 18 -3.15 -5.41 55.27
N VAL A 19 -3.20 -6.42 54.42
CA VAL A 19 -2.35 -6.50 53.22
C VAL A 19 -2.87 -5.43 52.26
N ALA A 20 -2.25 -4.24 52.26
CA ALA A 20 -2.49 -3.23 51.25
C ALA A 20 -1.95 -3.77 49.92
N VAL A 21 -2.84 -4.27 49.08
CA VAL A 21 -2.56 -4.50 47.66
C VAL A 21 -2.35 -3.10 47.08
N GLY A 22 -1.11 -2.67 47.01
CA GLY A 22 -0.72 -1.42 46.33
C GLY A 22 -1.19 -1.48 44.89
N PRO A 23 -1.64 -0.35 44.29
CA PRO A 23 -1.95 -0.31 42.86
C PRO A 23 -0.70 -0.74 42.11
N GLY A 24 -0.79 -1.93 41.44
CA GLY A 24 0.27 -2.42 40.60
C GLY A 24 0.62 -1.29 39.63
N SER A 25 1.88 -0.84 39.70
CA SER A 25 2.42 0.17 38.79
C SER A 25 2.08 -0.31 37.37
N ALA A 26 1.13 0.35 36.71
CA ALA A 26 0.84 0.09 35.32
C ALA A 26 2.13 0.36 34.55
N ARG A 27 2.90 -0.71 34.29
CA ARG A 27 4.12 -0.63 33.48
C ARG A 27 3.70 -0.05 32.14
N ALA A 28 4.30 1.08 31.75
CA ALA A 28 4.06 1.67 30.44
C ALA A 28 4.18 0.55 29.40
N ALA A 29 3.16 0.41 28.57
CA ALA A 29 3.18 -0.61 27.53
C ALA A 29 4.40 -0.36 26.62
N ASP A 30 5.18 -1.40 26.37
CA ASP A 30 6.27 -1.29 25.38
C ASP A 30 5.69 -0.90 24.02
N VAL A 31 6.45 -0.08 23.28
CA VAL A 31 6.00 0.50 22.00
C VAL A 31 6.81 -0.09 20.86
N ILE A 32 6.10 -0.53 19.80
CA ILE A 32 6.71 -0.82 18.49
C ILE A 32 6.45 0.38 17.60
N LYS A 33 7.52 1.06 17.19
CA LYS A 33 7.45 2.16 16.24
C LYS A 33 7.55 1.65 14.81
N PHE A 34 6.65 2.12 13.95
CA PHE A 34 6.61 1.86 12.52
C PHE A 34 6.79 3.17 11.76
N GLY A 35 7.88 3.28 11.01
CA GLY A 35 8.20 4.46 10.21
C GLY A 35 7.38 4.51 8.92
N VAL A 36 6.87 5.68 8.58
CA VAL A 36 6.18 5.93 7.29
C VAL A 36 6.84 7.14 6.62
N SER A 37 7.59 6.89 5.55
CA SER A 37 8.15 7.92 4.68
C SER A 37 7.31 8.02 3.43
N THR A 38 6.51 9.10 3.28
CA THR A 38 5.46 9.19 2.27
C THR A 38 5.19 10.65 1.89
N PRO A 39 4.69 10.95 0.66
CA PRO A 39 4.35 12.32 0.31
C PRO A 39 3.05 12.74 1.00
N LEU A 40 3.11 13.63 1.98
CA LEU A 40 1.94 14.18 2.67
C LEU A 40 1.49 15.52 2.09
N SER A 41 2.27 16.09 1.18
CA SER A 41 1.97 17.34 0.47
C SER A 41 2.35 17.25 -1.01
N GLY A 42 1.89 18.22 -1.81
CA GLY A 42 2.14 18.29 -3.25
C GLY A 42 1.30 17.30 -4.07
N PRO A 43 1.62 17.12 -5.38
CA PRO A 43 0.79 16.36 -6.33
C PRO A 43 0.65 14.87 -5.99
N ALA A 44 1.57 14.29 -5.21
CA ALA A 44 1.54 12.89 -4.80
C ALA A 44 0.87 12.67 -3.41
N ALA A 45 0.42 13.72 -2.73
CA ALA A 45 -0.28 13.63 -1.46
C ALA A 45 -1.52 12.71 -1.49
N PRO A 46 -2.29 12.61 -2.59
CA PRO A 46 -3.40 11.66 -2.70
C PRO A 46 -3.01 10.18 -2.51
N TRP A 47 -1.73 9.85 -2.65
CA TRP A 47 -1.20 8.52 -2.31
C TRP A 47 -0.64 8.48 -0.88
N GLY A 48 0.11 9.50 -0.47
CA GLY A 48 0.81 9.49 0.81
C GLY A 48 -0.10 9.61 2.02
N ILE A 49 -1.13 10.45 1.92
CA ILE A 49 -2.11 10.62 3.01
C ILE A 49 -2.82 9.30 3.34
N PRO A 50 -3.44 8.58 2.37
CA PRO A 50 -4.10 7.31 2.68
C PRO A 50 -3.13 6.22 3.13
N HIS A 51 -1.86 6.22 2.70
CA HIS A 51 -0.84 5.31 3.22
C HIS A 51 -0.64 5.48 4.73
N LYS A 52 -0.41 6.72 5.18
CA LYS A 52 -0.29 7.04 6.62
C LYS A 52 -1.59 6.69 7.35
N GLN A 53 -2.72 7.16 6.86
CA GLN A 53 -4.02 6.99 7.51
C GLN A 53 -4.44 5.52 7.62
N ALA A 54 -4.20 4.69 6.59
CA ALA A 54 -4.49 3.27 6.64
C ALA A 54 -3.66 2.55 7.71
N THR A 55 -2.36 2.88 7.81
CA THR A 55 -1.49 2.32 8.84
C THR A 55 -1.95 2.73 10.25
N GLU A 56 -2.28 4.01 10.44
CA GLU A 56 -2.80 4.53 11.73
C GLU A 56 -4.14 3.91 12.12
N LEU A 57 -5.05 3.69 11.17
CA LEU A 57 -6.34 3.08 11.45
C LEU A 57 -6.19 1.66 12.01
N ILE A 58 -5.36 0.84 11.36
CA ILE A 58 -5.09 -0.53 11.79
C ILE A 58 -4.43 -0.55 13.19
N PHE A 59 -3.44 0.31 13.41
CA PHE A 59 -2.71 0.35 14.67
C PHE A 59 -3.56 0.84 15.83
N ASP A 60 -4.41 1.85 15.60
CA ASP A 60 -5.31 2.37 16.63
C ASP A 60 -6.38 1.34 17.03
N GLU A 61 -6.88 0.56 16.06
CA GLU A 61 -7.82 -0.52 16.35
C GLU A 61 -7.18 -1.63 17.19
N ILE A 62 -5.92 -1.98 16.92
CA ILE A 62 -5.15 -2.94 17.71
C ILE A 62 -4.88 -2.38 19.11
N ASN A 63 -4.49 -1.11 19.20
CA ASN A 63 -4.21 -0.42 20.47
C ASN A 63 -5.47 -0.33 21.33
N ALA A 64 -6.64 -0.07 20.73
CA ALA A 64 -7.93 -0.03 21.44
C ALA A 64 -8.33 -1.40 22.02
N GLN A 65 -7.82 -2.49 21.43
CA GLN A 65 -8.00 -3.87 21.93
C GLN A 65 -6.93 -4.28 22.96
N GLY A 66 -6.12 -3.33 23.46
CA GLY A 66 -5.09 -3.57 24.46
C GLY A 66 -3.69 -3.80 23.90
N GLY A 67 -3.48 -3.55 22.59
CA GLY A 67 -2.19 -3.69 21.91
C GLY A 67 -1.95 -5.05 21.26
N LEU A 68 -0.82 -5.13 20.54
CA LEU A 68 -0.39 -6.34 19.83
C LEU A 68 0.28 -7.32 20.81
N ASP A 69 -0.23 -8.56 20.85
CA ASP A 69 0.40 -9.64 21.64
C ASP A 69 1.58 -10.22 20.89
N VAL A 70 2.74 -10.25 21.54
CA VAL A 70 3.98 -10.82 21.01
C VAL A 70 4.64 -11.66 22.11
N GLY A 71 4.51 -12.99 22.03
CA GLY A 71 5.07 -13.88 23.03
C GLY A 71 4.51 -13.67 24.45
N GLY A 72 3.22 -13.35 24.57
CA GLY A 72 2.57 -13.07 25.86
C GLY A 72 2.79 -11.66 26.41
N LYS A 73 3.50 -10.79 25.66
CA LYS A 73 3.72 -9.39 26.02
C LYS A 73 2.92 -8.47 25.09
N LYS A 74 2.23 -7.50 25.69
CA LYS A 74 1.44 -6.51 24.94
C LYS A 74 2.30 -5.31 24.54
N TYR A 75 2.24 -4.95 23.27
CA TYR A 75 2.92 -3.79 22.68
C TYR A 75 1.90 -2.81 22.12
N LYS A 76 2.09 -1.52 22.38
CA LYS A 76 1.41 -0.48 21.60
C LYS A 76 2.11 -0.28 20.27
N LEU A 77 1.35 -0.01 19.22
CA LEU A 77 1.85 0.32 17.89
C LEU A 77 1.82 1.83 17.70
N GLU A 78 2.90 2.41 17.23
CA GLU A 78 3.03 3.85 16.98
C GLU A 78 3.49 4.08 15.54
N VAL A 79 2.80 4.97 14.82
CA VAL A 79 3.22 5.44 13.49
C VAL A 79 4.07 6.69 13.65
N VAL A 80 5.28 6.66 13.11
CA VAL A 80 6.16 7.85 12.98
C VAL A 80 6.23 8.22 11.50
N ALA A 81 5.54 9.28 11.09
CA ALA A 81 5.42 9.64 9.68
C ALA A 81 6.13 10.94 9.33
N TYR A 82 6.79 10.97 8.16
CA TYR A 82 7.42 12.16 7.60
C TYR A 82 7.04 12.36 6.13
N ASP A 83 6.87 13.64 5.78
CA ASP A 83 6.60 14.10 4.41
C ASP A 83 7.90 14.22 3.62
N HIS A 84 8.00 13.49 2.52
CA HIS A 84 9.11 13.63 1.56
C HIS A 84 8.68 14.27 0.24
N LYS A 85 7.43 14.73 0.11
CA LYS A 85 6.92 15.49 -1.06
C LYS A 85 7.13 14.80 -2.42
N TYR A 86 7.42 13.50 -2.42
CA TYR A 86 7.86 12.72 -3.60
C TYR A 86 9.21 13.21 -4.17
N VAL A 87 10.08 13.80 -3.33
CA VAL A 87 11.42 14.30 -3.69
C VAL A 87 12.49 13.39 -3.08
N ILE A 88 13.42 12.91 -3.91
CA ILE A 88 14.45 11.92 -3.50
C ILE A 88 15.26 12.42 -2.29
N ALA A 89 15.78 13.65 -2.32
CA ALA A 89 16.60 14.20 -1.24
C ALA A 89 15.83 14.30 0.08
N GLU A 90 14.56 14.71 0.04
CA GLU A 90 13.67 14.72 1.20
C GLU A 90 13.41 13.29 1.71
N GLY A 91 13.23 12.33 0.79
CA GLY A 91 13.08 10.92 1.12
C GLY A 91 14.29 10.35 1.85
N VAL A 92 15.48 10.66 1.40
CA VAL A 92 16.73 10.27 2.08
C VAL A 92 16.80 10.89 3.49
N ALA A 93 16.47 12.17 3.62
CA ALA A 93 16.47 12.85 4.91
C ALA A 93 15.44 12.26 5.90
N THR A 94 14.21 11.96 5.42
CA THR A 94 13.16 11.38 6.26
C THR A 94 13.49 9.96 6.71
N VAL A 95 14.02 9.10 5.83
CA VAL A 95 14.40 7.73 6.16
C VAL A 95 15.57 7.72 7.15
N ASN A 96 16.61 8.52 6.93
CA ASN A 96 17.72 8.65 7.88
C ASN A 96 17.24 9.12 9.26
N ARG A 97 16.28 10.05 9.30
CA ARG A 97 15.68 10.50 10.56
C ARG A 97 14.95 9.38 11.28
N LEU A 98 14.11 8.62 10.55
CA LEU A 98 13.38 7.48 11.10
C LEU A 98 14.34 6.44 11.71
N ILE A 99 15.43 6.11 11.00
CA ILE A 99 16.39 5.11 11.45
C ILE A 99 17.25 5.62 12.59
N ALA A 100 17.92 6.75 12.42
CA ALA A 100 18.94 7.23 13.36
C ALA A 100 18.36 7.93 14.58
N LYS A 101 17.31 8.76 14.42
CA LYS A 101 16.73 9.55 15.51
C LYS A 101 15.57 8.82 16.19
N ASP A 102 14.60 8.33 15.41
CA ASP A 102 13.39 7.72 15.95
C ASP A 102 13.58 6.24 16.28
N ARG A 103 14.67 5.63 15.77
CA ARG A 103 15.10 4.25 16.02
C ARG A 103 14.01 3.26 15.63
N VAL A 104 13.39 3.46 14.46
CA VAL A 104 12.44 2.51 13.93
C VAL A 104 13.16 1.29 13.37
N HIS A 105 12.58 0.12 13.54
CA HIS A 105 13.06 -1.15 12.99
C HIS A 105 12.18 -1.65 11.84
N TYR A 106 11.07 -1.00 11.62
CA TYR A 106 10.07 -1.29 10.60
C TYR A 106 9.71 0.00 9.88
N ILE A 107 9.71 -0.03 8.56
CA ILE A 107 9.44 1.16 7.75
C ILE A 107 8.58 0.80 6.53
N SER A 108 7.77 1.74 6.10
CA SER A 108 7.15 1.71 4.78
C SER A 108 7.48 3.00 4.05
N ILE A 109 8.06 2.85 2.86
CA ILE A 109 8.46 3.98 2.01
C ILE A 109 7.58 3.96 0.76
N LEU A 110 6.99 5.10 0.40
CA LEU A 110 6.22 5.24 -0.82
C LEU A 110 7.04 5.93 -1.92
N GLY A 111 7.02 5.33 -3.13
CA GLY A 111 7.64 5.92 -4.33
C GLY A 111 8.94 5.24 -4.75
N GLY A 112 9.02 4.84 -6.03
CA GLY A 112 10.09 4.02 -6.58
C GLY A 112 11.47 4.61 -6.42
N ALA A 113 11.69 5.83 -6.88
CA ALA A 113 12.97 6.51 -6.79
C ALA A 113 13.42 6.76 -5.33
N VAL A 114 12.46 7.06 -4.43
CA VAL A 114 12.75 7.25 -3.01
C VAL A 114 13.15 5.94 -2.35
N VAL A 115 12.47 4.82 -2.65
CA VAL A 115 12.85 3.50 -2.13
C VAL A 115 14.25 3.13 -2.59
N LYS A 116 14.54 3.27 -3.88
CA LYS A 116 15.87 2.96 -4.44
C LYS A 116 16.99 3.78 -3.81
N ALA A 117 16.78 5.07 -3.61
CA ALA A 117 17.77 5.93 -2.97
C ALA A 117 18.06 5.58 -1.51
N ASN A 118 17.21 4.77 -0.88
CA ASN A 118 17.33 4.37 0.52
C ASN A 118 17.67 2.88 0.72
N GLU A 119 17.92 2.10 -0.34
CA GLU A 119 18.22 0.67 -0.25
C GLU A 119 19.42 0.39 0.66
N GLU A 120 20.49 1.15 0.53
CA GLU A 120 21.70 1.01 1.35
C GLU A 120 21.40 1.30 2.84
N ALA A 121 20.77 2.44 3.14
CA ALA A 121 20.43 2.82 4.50
C ALA A 121 19.49 1.81 5.19
N VAL A 122 18.54 1.23 4.45
CA VAL A 122 17.63 0.18 4.93
C VAL A 122 18.41 -1.11 5.24
N ASN A 123 19.29 -1.54 4.34
CA ASN A 123 20.07 -2.77 4.50
C ASN A 123 21.10 -2.65 5.65
N GLU A 124 21.87 -1.55 5.71
CA GLU A 124 22.84 -1.28 6.76
C GLU A 124 22.18 -1.09 8.13
N GLY A 125 21.05 -0.38 8.17
CA GLY A 125 20.23 -0.19 9.37
C GLY A 125 19.52 -1.45 9.84
N ARG A 126 19.54 -2.54 9.04
CA ARG A 126 18.80 -3.78 9.29
C ARG A 126 17.31 -3.53 9.58
N VAL A 127 16.73 -2.60 8.84
CA VAL A 127 15.34 -2.19 8.97
C VAL A 127 14.50 -3.03 8.02
N LEU A 128 13.40 -3.60 8.53
CA LEU A 128 12.43 -4.30 7.69
C LEU A 128 11.59 -3.27 6.95
N ASN A 129 11.70 -3.25 5.62
CA ASN A 129 11.00 -2.32 4.75
C ASN A 129 9.85 -3.00 4.01
N LEU A 130 8.66 -2.43 4.10
CA LEU A 130 7.45 -2.86 3.40
C LEU A 130 6.97 -1.76 2.43
N PRO A 131 7.69 -1.52 1.33
CA PRO A 131 7.44 -0.37 0.48
C PRO A 131 6.19 -0.49 -0.38
N LEU A 132 5.68 0.69 -0.80
CA LEU A 132 4.64 0.88 -1.81
C LEU A 132 5.27 1.60 -3.00
N ALA A 133 5.72 0.86 -4.02
CA ALA A 133 6.56 1.46 -5.04
C ALA A 133 6.51 0.71 -6.38
N TYR A 134 6.81 1.42 -7.46
CA TYR A 134 7.13 0.83 -8.74
C TYR A 134 8.56 1.23 -9.11
N ALA A 135 9.49 0.29 -9.02
CA ALA A 135 10.86 0.46 -9.52
C ALA A 135 11.52 -0.90 -9.78
N ASP A 136 12.38 -0.94 -10.78
CA ASP A 136 13.10 -2.17 -11.15
C ASP A 136 14.09 -2.56 -10.05
N GLY A 137 14.14 -3.86 -9.73
CA GLY A 137 15.12 -4.43 -8.80
C GLY A 137 14.86 -4.22 -7.31
N LEU A 138 13.71 -3.67 -6.90
CA LEU A 138 13.36 -3.55 -5.47
C LEU A 138 13.29 -4.90 -4.78
N VAL A 139 12.62 -5.85 -5.41
CA VAL A 139 12.58 -7.25 -4.96
C VAL A 139 13.77 -7.96 -5.57
N SER A 140 14.78 -8.22 -4.77
CA SER A 140 15.98 -8.92 -5.20
C SER A 140 16.73 -9.52 -4.00
N PRO A 141 17.58 -10.55 -4.21
CA PRO A 141 18.43 -11.10 -3.14
C PRO A 141 19.38 -10.09 -2.48
N LYS A 142 19.62 -8.93 -3.11
CA LYS A 142 20.42 -7.84 -2.54
C LYS A 142 19.69 -7.08 -1.45
N ASN A 143 18.34 -7.14 -1.44
CA ASN A 143 17.46 -6.43 -0.52
C ASN A 143 16.64 -7.42 0.34
N PRO A 144 17.27 -8.29 1.16
CA PRO A 144 16.59 -9.39 1.82
C PRO A 144 15.57 -8.96 2.88
N LEU A 145 15.67 -7.72 3.37
CA LEU A 145 14.71 -7.14 4.33
C LEU A 145 13.68 -6.22 3.67
N THR A 146 13.61 -6.19 2.34
CA THR A 146 12.57 -5.44 1.60
C THR A 146 11.50 -6.42 1.11
N PHE A 147 10.30 -6.28 1.66
CA PHE A 147 9.10 -7.03 1.32
C PHE A 147 8.12 -6.10 0.61
N HIS A 148 8.09 -6.16 -0.71
CA HIS A 148 7.31 -5.25 -1.53
C HIS A 148 5.82 -5.49 -1.34
N SER A 149 5.16 -4.55 -0.68
CA SER A 149 3.77 -4.68 -0.20
C SER A 149 2.72 -4.10 -1.14
N PHE A 150 3.08 -3.93 -2.40
CA PHE A 150 2.23 -3.38 -3.45
C PHE A 150 2.41 -4.20 -4.75
N PRO A 151 1.36 -4.38 -5.59
CA PRO A 151 1.51 -5.07 -6.86
C PRO A 151 2.50 -4.35 -7.76
N SER A 152 3.51 -5.06 -8.22
CA SER A 152 4.48 -4.55 -9.20
C SER A 152 3.89 -4.56 -10.62
N PRO A 153 4.45 -3.84 -11.59
CA PRO A 153 4.05 -3.95 -13.00
C PRO A 153 4.01 -5.39 -13.54
N PRO A 154 4.96 -6.30 -13.21
CA PRO A 154 4.84 -7.71 -13.62
C PRO A 154 3.57 -8.40 -13.14
N GLU A 155 3.12 -8.14 -11.92
CA GLU A 155 1.91 -8.75 -11.33
C GLU A 155 0.64 -8.28 -12.03
N THR A 156 0.64 -7.06 -12.57
CA THR A 156 -0.54 -6.49 -13.27
C THR A 156 -0.73 -7.05 -14.68
N THR A 157 0.23 -7.83 -15.20
CA THR A 157 0.18 -8.33 -16.59
C THR A 157 -0.92 -9.37 -16.84
N SER A 158 -1.46 -10.00 -15.78
CA SER A 158 -2.60 -10.91 -15.92
C SER A 158 -3.85 -10.22 -16.50
N PHE A 159 -4.01 -8.90 -16.32
CA PHE A 159 -5.11 -8.13 -16.93
C PHE A 159 -5.03 -8.11 -18.45
N TRP A 160 -3.84 -8.00 -19.02
CA TRP A 160 -3.64 -8.03 -20.47
C TRP A 160 -4.00 -9.38 -21.08
N LYS A 161 -3.77 -10.51 -20.36
CA LYS A 161 -4.25 -11.83 -20.79
C LYS A 161 -5.77 -11.85 -20.83
N TRP A 162 -6.42 -11.32 -19.81
CA TRP A 162 -7.88 -11.24 -19.75
C TRP A 162 -8.44 -10.36 -20.88
N ILE A 163 -7.84 -9.17 -21.13
CA ILE A 163 -8.23 -8.28 -22.22
C ILE A 163 -8.09 -9.01 -23.58
N LYS A 164 -6.98 -9.71 -23.80
CA LYS A 164 -6.75 -10.47 -25.03
C LYS A 164 -7.84 -11.52 -25.28
N GLN A 165 -8.26 -12.21 -24.23
CA GLN A 165 -9.28 -13.26 -24.31
C GLN A 165 -10.69 -12.70 -24.58
N ASN A 166 -11.03 -11.58 -23.94
CA ASN A 166 -12.37 -11.01 -23.96
C ASN A 166 -12.57 -9.93 -25.05
N HIS A 167 -11.48 -9.34 -25.55
CA HIS A 167 -11.48 -8.28 -26.56
C HIS A 167 -10.42 -8.53 -27.65
N PRO A 168 -10.49 -9.67 -28.38
CA PRO A 168 -9.45 -10.09 -29.33
C PRO A 168 -9.28 -9.15 -30.53
N GLY A 169 -10.24 -8.28 -30.79
CA GLY A 169 -10.19 -7.27 -31.85
C GLY A 169 -9.25 -6.10 -31.56
N LEU A 170 -8.92 -5.84 -30.30
CA LEU A 170 -8.00 -4.78 -29.91
C LEU A 170 -6.56 -5.28 -30.06
N LYS A 171 -5.73 -4.53 -30.78
CA LYS A 171 -4.38 -5.00 -31.16
C LYS A 171 -3.28 -3.96 -30.96
N ARG A 172 -3.62 -2.67 -31.04
CA ARG A 172 -2.69 -1.55 -31.07
C ARG A 172 -2.70 -0.81 -29.75
N VAL A 173 -1.58 -0.86 -29.03
CA VAL A 173 -1.45 -0.28 -27.68
C VAL A 173 -0.45 0.87 -27.71
N ALA A 174 -0.88 2.03 -27.29
CA ALA A 174 0.01 3.14 -26.92
C ALA A 174 0.13 3.23 -25.40
N THR A 175 1.32 3.50 -24.89
CA THR A 175 1.56 3.66 -23.47
C THR A 175 2.03 5.07 -23.14
N ILE A 176 1.56 5.62 -22.04
CA ILE A 176 1.98 6.92 -21.52
C ILE A 176 2.19 6.82 -20.00
N SER A 177 3.29 7.36 -19.48
CA SER A 177 3.67 7.28 -18.07
C SER A 177 4.51 8.50 -17.65
N PRO A 178 4.63 8.79 -16.35
CA PRO A 178 5.58 9.78 -15.87
C PRO A 178 7.02 9.52 -16.30
N ASN A 179 7.79 10.59 -16.50
CA ASN A 179 9.20 10.55 -16.89
C ASN A 179 10.10 10.36 -15.66
N ASP A 180 9.98 9.21 -15.00
CA ASP A 180 10.79 8.81 -13.85
C ASP A 180 10.95 7.28 -13.77
N ASP A 181 11.70 6.79 -12.77
CA ASP A 181 11.97 5.35 -12.57
C ASP A 181 10.69 4.51 -12.57
N THR A 182 9.63 5.03 -11.96
CA THR A 182 8.33 4.36 -11.88
C THR A 182 7.72 4.19 -13.28
N GLY A 183 7.71 5.26 -14.06
CA GLY A 183 7.16 5.24 -15.41
C GLY A 183 8.01 4.44 -16.39
N TRP A 184 9.33 4.59 -16.33
CA TRP A 184 10.24 3.84 -17.22
C TRP A 184 10.11 2.34 -17.02
N TRP A 185 10.08 1.89 -15.76
CA TRP A 185 9.91 0.46 -15.48
C TRP A 185 8.53 -0.05 -15.88
N SER A 186 7.48 0.72 -15.60
CA SER A 186 6.10 0.35 -15.97
C SER A 186 5.96 0.15 -17.48
N ILE A 187 6.44 1.11 -18.30
CA ILE A 187 6.41 0.98 -19.77
C ILE A 187 7.28 -0.18 -20.24
N LYS A 188 8.49 -0.36 -19.69
CA LYS A 188 9.38 -1.47 -20.05
C LYS A 188 8.69 -2.82 -19.84
N VAL A 189 8.10 -3.04 -18.67
CA VAL A 189 7.44 -4.31 -18.34
C VAL A 189 6.18 -4.51 -19.17
N GLU A 190 5.29 -3.52 -19.22
CA GLU A 190 4.04 -3.64 -19.96
C GLU A 190 4.30 -3.90 -21.43
N THR A 191 5.17 -3.12 -22.09
CA THR A 191 5.42 -3.29 -23.52
C THR A 191 6.03 -4.65 -23.85
N ALA A 192 6.97 -5.15 -23.04
CA ALA A 192 7.54 -6.47 -23.21
C ALA A 192 6.47 -7.57 -23.10
N PHE A 193 5.51 -7.40 -22.17
CA PHE A 193 4.46 -8.38 -21.94
C PHE A 193 3.36 -8.34 -23.00
N VAL A 194 2.85 -7.16 -23.38
CA VAL A 194 1.80 -7.04 -24.39
C VAL A 194 2.29 -7.52 -25.76
N GLN A 195 3.58 -7.29 -26.10
CA GLN A 195 4.19 -7.82 -27.30
C GLN A 195 4.23 -9.36 -27.32
N LYS A 196 4.58 -10.00 -26.19
CA LYS A 196 4.51 -11.47 -26.05
C LYS A 196 3.10 -12.01 -26.24
N LEU A 197 2.08 -11.23 -25.89
CA LEU A 197 0.68 -11.57 -26.15
C LEU A 197 0.26 -11.29 -27.58
N GLY A 198 1.11 -10.72 -28.44
CA GLY A 198 0.82 -10.40 -29.85
C GLY A 198 0.07 -9.09 -30.03
N TYR A 199 0.15 -8.16 -29.10
CA TYR A 199 -0.22 -6.76 -29.33
C TYR A 199 0.92 -6.02 -30.03
N GLU A 200 0.57 -5.02 -30.82
CA GLU A 200 1.50 -4.04 -31.39
C GLU A 200 1.63 -2.84 -30.44
N THR A 201 2.81 -2.57 -29.89
CA THR A 201 3.08 -1.33 -29.18
C THR A 201 3.37 -0.22 -30.19
N VAL A 202 2.42 0.69 -30.37
CA VAL A 202 2.48 1.72 -31.42
C VAL A 202 3.08 3.04 -30.96
N ALA A 203 3.06 3.33 -29.65
CA ALA A 203 3.69 4.50 -29.08
C ALA A 203 4.12 4.25 -27.62
N LYS A 204 5.21 4.92 -27.19
CA LYS A 204 5.69 4.96 -25.82
C LYS A 204 6.04 6.40 -25.52
N GLU A 205 5.26 7.04 -24.65
CA GLU A 205 5.42 8.45 -24.35
C GLU A 205 5.59 8.68 -22.85
N PHE A 206 6.37 9.69 -22.53
CA PHE A 206 6.61 10.10 -21.15
C PHE A 206 6.19 11.56 -20.95
N PHE A 207 5.84 11.90 -19.71
CA PHE A 207 5.46 13.25 -19.33
C PHE A 207 5.98 13.61 -17.94
N GLU A 208 6.19 14.90 -17.72
CA GLU A 208 6.54 15.40 -16.39
C GLU A 208 5.31 15.39 -15.46
N ARG A 209 5.45 15.00 -14.20
CA ARG A 209 4.32 14.90 -13.24
C ARG A 209 3.56 16.20 -13.03
N THR A 210 4.16 17.33 -13.34
CA THR A 210 3.54 18.66 -13.28
C THR A 210 2.83 19.07 -14.58
N MET A 211 2.91 18.24 -15.63
CA MET A 211 2.29 18.52 -16.92
C MET A 211 0.75 18.60 -16.81
N THR A 212 0.16 19.60 -17.42
CA THR A 212 -1.30 19.80 -17.50
C THR A 212 -1.83 19.85 -18.93
N ASP A 213 -0.98 20.23 -19.90
CA ASP A 213 -1.29 20.18 -21.32
C ASP A 213 -0.66 18.94 -21.98
N PHE A 214 -1.49 17.94 -22.23
CA PHE A 214 -1.09 16.68 -22.87
C PHE A 214 -1.28 16.66 -24.39
N ASN A 215 -1.83 17.75 -24.99
CA ASN A 215 -2.14 17.77 -26.42
C ASN A 215 -0.92 17.43 -27.30
N PRO A 216 0.31 17.96 -27.06
CA PRO A 216 1.46 17.64 -27.91
C PRO A 216 1.84 16.16 -27.88
N VAL A 217 1.73 15.51 -26.71
CA VAL A 217 2.00 14.08 -26.53
C VAL A 217 0.90 13.24 -27.16
N LEU A 218 -0.36 13.62 -26.91
CA LEU A 218 -1.53 12.91 -27.43
C LEU A 218 -1.62 12.96 -28.95
N LEU A 219 -1.27 14.06 -29.58
CA LEU A 219 -1.21 14.14 -31.05
C LEU A 219 -0.24 13.11 -31.64
N ARG A 220 0.94 12.91 -31.01
CA ARG A 220 1.89 11.87 -31.47
C ARG A 220 1.32 10.46 -31.27
N ILE A 221 0.68 10.20 -30.13
CA ILE A 221 0.01 8.94 -29.83
C ILE A 221 -1.11 8.66 -30.85
N LEU A 222 -2.00 9.61 -31.06
CA LEU A 222 -3.18 9.44 -31.91
C LEU A 222 -2.82 9.30 -33.40
N ALA A 223 -1.73 9.92 -33.86
CA ALA A 223 -1.19 9.70 -35.20
C ALA A 223 -0.86 8.23 -35.48
N GLN A 224 -0.56 7.46 -34.44
CA GLN A 224 -0.29 6.02 -34.51
C GLN A 224 -1.57 5.16 -34.49
N LYS A 225 -2.76 5.75 -34.41
CA LYS A 225 -4.07 5.07 -34.43
C LYS A 225 -4.12 3.90 -33.42
N PRO A 226 -3.94 4.12 -32.13
CA PRO A 226 -4.05 3.07 -31.12
C PRO A 226 -5.50 2.64 -30.90
N ASP A 227 -5.73 1.36 -30.57
CA ASP A 227 -7.00 0.86 -30.05
C ASP A 227 -7.13 1.12 -28.56
N ILE A 228 -5.99 1.06 -27.84
CA ILE A 228 -5.90 1.23 -26.40
C ILE A 228 -4.81 2.28 -26.09
N ILE A 229 -5.15 3.21 -25.20
CA ILE A 229 -4.14 4.06 -24.52
C ILE A 229 -4.02 3.56 -23.08
N SER A 230 -2.84 3.04 -22.74
CA SER A 230 -2.48 2.63 -21.38
C SER A 230 -1.83 3.78 -20.65
N VAL A 231 -2.48 4.27 -19.60
CA VAL A 231 -1.96 5.33 -18.72
C VAL A 231 -1.39 4.66 -17.48
N LEU A 232 -0.06 4.68 -17.33
CA LEU A 232 0.63 3.92 -16.29
C LEU A 232 1.06 4.80 -15.13
N ALA A 233 0.97 4.28 -13.90
CA ALA A 233 1.58 4.84 -12.69
C ALA A 233 1.36 6.35 -12.50
N SER A 234 0.19 6.84 -12.87
CA SER A 234 -0.15 8.25 -12.92
C SER A 234 -1.19 8.62 -11.87
N PRO A 235 -1.09 9.80 -11.22
CA PRO A 235 -2.12 10.26 -10.29
C PRO A 235 -3.43 10.58 -11.03
N ALA A 236 -4.55 10.51 -10.30
CA ALA A 236 -5.89 10.70 -10.85
C ALA A 236 -6.06 12.00 -11.66
N GLY A 237 -5.40 13.08 -11.23
CA GLY A 237 -5.38 14.35 -11.94
C GLY A 237 -4.84 14.24 -13.36
N SER A 238 -3.67 13.63 -13.50
CA SER A 238 -3.03 13.42 -14.82
C SER A 238 -3.85 12.47 -15.69
N VAL A 239 -4.37 11.36 -15.11
CA VAL A 239 -5.23 10.40 -15.83
C VAL A 239 -6.47 11.10 -16.40
N GLY A 240 -7.14 11.93 -15.56
CA GLY A 240 -8.32 12.69 -15.98
C GLY A 240 -8.03 13.64 -17.11
N LEU A 241 -6.91 14.38 -17.07
CA LEU A 241 -6.50 15.31 -18.13
C LEU A 241 -6.13 14.57 -19.42
N VAL A 242 -5.38 13.45 -19.33
CA VAL A 242 -5.05 12.62 -20.50
C VAL A 242 -6.32 12.15 -21.21
N ILE A 243 -7.29 11.63 -20.45
CA ILE A 243 -8.55 11.13 -21.03
C ILE A 243 -9.35 12.27 -21.64
N LYS A 244 -9.53 13.37 -20.91
CA LYS A 244 -10.25 14.55 -21.39
C LYS A 244 -9.70 15.02 -22.73
N GLN A 245 -8.43 15.35 -22.78
CA GLN A 245 -7.77 15.92 -23.95
C GLN A 245 -7.71 14.89 -25.12
N ALA A 246 -7.49 13.61 -24.85
CA ALA A 246 -7.55 12.58 -25.90
C ALA A 246 -8.95 12.47 -26.52
N ARG A 247 -10.03 12.58 -25.72
CA ARG A 247 -11.40 12.59 -26.22
C ARG A 247 -11.71 13.86 -27.03
N GLU A 248 -11.23 15.02 -26.58
CA GLU A 248 -11.33 16.29 -27.30
C GLU A 248 -10.63 16.23 -28.66
N LEU A 249 -9.50 15.52 -28.75
CA LEU A 249 -8.77 15.23 -29.99
C LEU A 249 -9.39 14.11 -30.82
N GLY A 250 -10.54 13.56 -30.42
CA GLY A 250 -11.33 12.60 -31.18
C GLY A 250 -11.00 11.11 -30.94
N PHE A 251 -10.21 10.77 -29.94
CA PHE A 251 -9.95 9.37 -29.60
C PHE A 251 -11.22 8.64 -29.16
N LYS A 252 -11.54 7.52 -29.83
CA LYS A 252 -12.72 6.68 -29.56
C LYS A 252 -12.36 5.29 -28.97
N GLY A 253 -11.06 4.98 -28.89
CA GLY A 253 -10.58 3.70 -28.33
C GLY A 253 -10.72 3.58 -26.82
N ARG A 254 -10.14 2.53 -26.26
CA ARG A 254 -10.21 2.21 -24.83
C ARG A 254 -9.06 2.86 -24.06
N PHE A 255 -9.33 3.18 -22.80
CA PHE A 255 -8.29 3.49 -21.84
C PHE A 255 -8.12 2.34 -20.84
N ILE A 256 -6.89 2.12 -20.43
CA ILE A 256 -6.57 1.30 -19.26
C ILE A 256 -5.67 2.09 -18.34
N HIS A 257 -5.91 2.02 -17.04
CA HIS A 257 -5.00 2.55 -16.03
C HIS A 257 -4.42 1.41 -15.20
N ILE A 258 -3.10 1.35 -15.18
CA ILE A 258 -2.32 0.46 -14.32
C ILE A 258 -1.64 1.31 -13.24
N GLY A 259 -2.03 1.09 -12.00
CA GLY A 259 -1.68 1.86 -10.82
C GLY A 259 -2.93 2.10 -9.96
N GLN A 260 -2.76 2.69 -8.80
CA GLN A 260 -3.89 3.02 -7.92
C GLN A 260 -4.47 4.39 -8.27
N VAL A 261 -5.74 4.42 -8.68
CA VAL A 261 -6.43 5.66 -9.04
C VAL A 261 -7.89 5.64 -8.57
N ASP A 262 -8.33 6.75 -7.98
CA ASP A 262 -9.76 6.95 -7.71
C ASP A 262 -10.44 7.43 -9.00
N THR A 263 -11.27 6.57 -9.58
CA THR A 263 -11.99 6.86 -10.83
C THR A 263 -13.04 7.94 -10.69
N SER A 264 -13.52 8.24 -9.48
CA SER A 264 -14.44 9.37 -9.27
C SER A 264 -13.73 10.70 -9.49
N VAL A 265 -12.47 10.82 -9.06
CA VAL A 265 -11.63 12.00 -9.33
C VAL A 265 -11.33 12.09 -10.83
N VAL A 266 -10.99 10.97 -11.48
CA VAL A 266 -10.76 10.92 -12.92
C VAL A 266 -12.01 11.37 -13.69
N ALA A 267 -13.20 10.84 -13.34
CA ALA A 267 -14.47 11.17 -13.97
C ALA A 267 -14.89 12.65 -13.75
N ASN A 268 -14.57 13.22 -12.60
CA ASN A 268 -14.82 14.65 -12.32
C ASN A 268 -13.98 15.57 -13.24
N ILE A 269 -12.77 15.16 -13.58
CA ILE A 269 -11.87 15.95 -14.45
C ILE A 269 -12.16 15.68 -15.93
N ALA A 270 -12.28 14.42 -16.29
CA ALA A 270 -12.47 14.02 -17.69
C ALA A 270 -13.91 14.18 -18.19
N GLY A 271 -14.89 14.15 -17.30
CA GLY A 271 -16.30 13.97 -17.61
C GLY A 271 -16.71 12.50 -17.64
N LYS A 272 -17.87 12.17 -17.04
CA LYS A 272 -18.36 10.78 -16.90
C LYS A 272 -18.43 10.03 -18.24
N ALA A 273 -18.94 10.67 -19.27
CA ALA A 273 -19.04 10.06 -20.61
C ALA A 273 -17.67 9.71 -21.21
N ASN A 274 -16.63 10.48 -20.89
CA ASN A 274 -15.29 10.29 -21.44
C ASN A 274 -14.52 9.12 -20.84
N VAL A 275 -14.88 8.75 -19.59
CA VAL A 275 -14.27 7.60 -18.89
C VAL A 275 -15.02 6.28 -19.11
N GLU A 276 -16.16 6.32 -19.79
CA GLU A 276 -16.98 5.11 -20.04
C GLU A 276 -16.16 4.01 -20.72
N GLY A 277 -16.26 2.80 -20.15
CA GLY A 277 -15.51 1.64 -20.62
C GLY A 277 -14.00 1.67 -20.32
N MET A 278 -13.50 2.61 -19.52
CA MET A 278 -12.12 2.60 -19.03
C MET A 278 -11.89 1.40 -18.13
N TRP A 279 -10.79 0.70 -18.34
CA TRP A 279 -10.35 -0.38 -17.46
C TRP A 279 -9.40 0.12 -16.38
N VAL A 280 -9.55 -0.42 -15.18
CA VAL A 280 -8.81 0.03 -14.00
C VAL A 280 -8.32 -1.17 -13.19
N HIS A 281 -7.05 -1.12 -12.85
CA HIS A 281 -6.43 -2.07 -11.93
C HIS A 281 -6.57 -1.58 -10.48
N GLY A 282 -6.88 -2.52 -9.58
CA GLY A 282 -6.78 -2.29 -8.13
C GLY A 282 -7.84 -1.38 -7.53
N PHE A 283 -8.84 -0.97 -8.28
CA PHE A 283 -9.88 -0.04 -7.82
C PHE A 283 -11.28 -0.56 -8.17
N VAL A 284 -12.18 -0.56 -7.19
CA VAL A 284 -13.59 -0.95 -7.33
C VAL A 284 -14.45 0.02 -6.56
N GLN A 285 -15.56 0.47 -7.18
CA GLN A 285 -16.60 1.25 -6.50
C GLN A 285 -17.86 0.43 -6.25
N ALA A 286 -18.18 -0.53 -7.11
CA ALA A 286 -19.36 -1.39 -6.97
C ALA A 286 -19.21 -2.71 -7.76
N PRO A 287 -19.74 -3.84 -7.26
CA PRO A 287 -20.07 -4.04 -5.86
C PRO A 287 -18.81 -4.12 -4.99
N LEU A 288 -18.85 -3.50 -3.81
CA LEU A 288 -17.76 -3.62 -2.84
C LEU A 288 -17.87 -4.92 -2.04
N PRO A 289 -16.79 -5.71 -1.88
CA PRO A 289 -16.76 -6.80 -0.92
C PRO A 289 -17.05 -6.31 0.50
N GLU A 290 -17.63 -7.14 1.35
CA GLU A 290 -18.02 -6.75 2.72
C GLU A 290 -16.83 -6.24 3.56
N LYS A 291 -15.65 -6.83 3.39
CA LYS A 291 -14.44 -6.35 4.06
C LYS A 291 -14.09 -4.90 3.65
N VAL A 292 -14.25 -4.59 2.36
CA VAL A 292 -13.97 -3.23 1.83
C VAL A 292 -15.05 -2.25 2.29
N LYS A 293 -16.34 -2.65 2.33
CA LYS A 293 -17.41 -1.80 2.90
C LYS A 293 -17.17 -1.48 4.37
N SER A 294 -16.82 -2.50 5.16
CA SER A 294 -16.46 -2.31 6.57
C SER A 294 -15.23 -1.39 6.72
N TRP A 295 -14.22 -1.55 5.88
CA TRP A 295 -13.04 -0.68 5.86
C TRP A 295 -13.43 0.76 5.52
N GLN A 296 -14.22 0.97 4.47
CA GLN A 296 -14.71 2.27 4.05
C GLN A 296 -15.45 2.98 5.20
N ALA A 297 -16.35 2.28 5.89
CA ALA A 297 -17.11 2.85 6.99
C ALA A 297 -16.19 3.30 8.15
N ARG A 298 -15.19 2.46 8.53
CA ARG A 298 -14.23 2.77 9.60
C ARG A 298 -13.29 3.91 9.22
N TYR A 299 -12.79 3.89 8.00
CA TYR A 299 -11.91 4.92 7.45
C TYR A 299 -12.63 6.28 7.41
N THR A 300 -13.84 6.33 6.81
CA THR A 300 -14.63 7.56 6.72
C THR A 300 -15.03 8.09 8.11
N LYS A 301 -15.39 7.19 9.04
CA LYS A 301 -15.72 7.58 10.42
C LYS A 301 -14.52 8.30 11.09
N LYS A 302 -13.29 7.87 10.82
CA LYS A 302 -12.11 8.43 11.47
C LYS A 302 -11.60 9.69 10.78
N TYR A 303 -11.62 9.73 9.44
CA TYR A 303 -10.95 10.78 8.66
C TYR A 303 -11.91 11.75 7.94
N GLY A 304 -13.21 11.51 8.01
CA GLY A 304 -14.25 12.39 7.45
C GLY A 304 -14.59 12.10 6.00
N GLU A 305 -13.64 11.67 5.20
CA GLU A 305 -13.82 11.37 3.79
C GLU A 305 -13.23 9.99 3.42
N TRP A 306 -13.79 9.41 2.36
CA TRP A 306 -13.32 8.15 1.83
C TRP A 306 -12.18 8.34 0.84
N ASN A 307 -11.13 7.53 0.97
CA ASN A 307 -10.10 7.40 -0.03
C ASN A 307 -9.85 5.93 -0.34
N ALA A 308 -10.27 5.47 -1.53
CA ALA A 308 -10.18 4.07 -1.92
C ALA A 308 -8.74 3.57 -2.11
N THR A 309 -7.77 4.46 -2.34
CA THR A 309 -6.35 4.10 -2.40
C THR A 309 -5.87 3.49 -1.08
N SER A 310 -6.55 3.83 0.04
CA SER A 310 -6.26 3.26 1.36
C SER A 310 -6.40 1.73 1.42
N ILE A 311 -7.14 1.12 0.50
CA ILE A 311 -7.37 -0.33 0.47
C ILE A 311 -6.05 -1.08 0.31
N ASP A 312 -5.30 -0.80 -0.76
CA ASP A 312 -4.03 -1.49 -1.01
C ASP A 312 -2.89 -0.89 -0.20
N PHE A 313 -3.00 0.38 0.18
CA PHE A 313 -1.99 1.04 1.00
C PHE A 313 -2.06 0.63 2.49
N ALA A 314 -3.04 -0.17 2.87
CA ALA A 314 -3.10 -0.88 4.14
C ALA A 314 -2.22 -2.15 4.18
N ASN A 315 -1.79 -2.66 3.01
CA ASN A 315 -1.03 -3.92 2.93
C ASN A 315 0.23 -3.96 3.80
N PRO A 316 1.08 -2.89 3.87
CA PRO A 316 2.25 -2.90 4.75
C PRO A 316 1.89 -3.17 6.22
N ALA A 317 0.81 -2.55 6.72
CA ALA A 317 0.37 -2.70 8.10
C ALA A 317 -0.24 -4.09 8.36
N PHE A 318 -1.06 -4.62 7.44
CA PHE A 318 -1.61 -5.97 7.56
C PHE A 318 -0.50 -7.02 7.57
N ALA A 319 0.44 -6.94 6.63
CA ALA A 319 1.58 -7.84 6.52
C ALA A 319 2.46 -7.78 7.78
N PHE A 320 2.81 -6.57 8.23
CA PHE A 320 3.59 -6.36 9.44
C PHE A 320 2.95 -7.00 10.68
N VAL A 321 1.66 -6.71 10.92
CA VAL A 321 0.93 -7.24 12.08
C VAL A 321 0.87 -8.77 12.03
N ALA A 322 0.58 -9.35 10.87
CA ALA A 322 0.54 -10.80 10.69
C ALA A 322 1.91 -11.45 10.94
N ALA A 323 2.98 -10.84 10.43
CA ALA A 323 4.33 -11.35 10.59
C ALA A 323 4.81 -11.28 12.03
N VAL A 324 4.58 -10.18 12.75
CA VAL A 324 4.94 -10.04 14.17
C VAL A 324 4.19 -11.06 15.02
N LYS A 325 2.89 -11.28 14.76
CA LYS A 325 2.10 -12.34 15.40
C LYS A 325 2.66 -13.72 15.10
N LYS A 326 3.06 -14.01 13.86
CA LYS A 326 3.64 -15.30 13.46
C LYS A 326 5.01 -15.52 14.07
N ALA A 327 5.85 -14.48 14.07
CA ALA A 327 7.21 -14.54 14.62
C ALA A 327 7.25 -14.67 16.14
N GLN A 328 6.19 -14.24 16.85
CA GLN A 328 6.18 -14.08 18.31
C GLN A 328 7.42 -13.31 18.81
N SER A 329 7.85 -12.33 18.01
CA SER A 329 9.09 -11.57 18.23
C SER A 329 8.96 -10.17 17.61
N VAL A 330 9.70 -9.22 18.17
CA VAL A 330 9.90 -7.87 17.62
C VAL A 330 11.28 -7.71 16.96
N ASP A 331 12.02 -8.79 16.78
CA ASP A 331 13.28 -8.78 16.04
C ASP A 331 13.00 -8.70 14.53
N PRO A 332 13.55 -7.70 13.80
CA PRO A 332 13.24 -7.50 12.38
C PRO A 332 13.57 -8.71 11.50
N LYS A 333 14.65 -9.44 11.82
CA LYS A 333 15.03 -10.62 11.06
C LYS A 333 14.02 -11.75 11.25
N LYS A 334 13.60 -12.02 12.48
CA LYS A 334 12.56 -13.05 12.77
C LYS A 334 11.22 -12.67 12.15
N VAL A 335 10.88 -11.38 12.11
CA VAL A 335 9.68 -10.88 11.45
C VAL A 335 9.79 -11.03 9.93
N ALA A 336 10.96 -10.77 9.34
CA ALA A 336 11.21 -11.03 7.91
C ALA A 336 11.12 -12.52 7.57
N ASP A 337 11.71 -13.40 8.39
CA ASP A 337 11.59 -14.85 8.24
C ASP A 337 10.10 -15.31 8.30
N ALA A 338 9.31 -14.68 9.19
CA ALA A 338 7.88 -14.95 9.28
C ALA A 338 7.09 -14.44 8.06
N LEU A 339 7.44 -13.27 7.49
CA LEU A 339 6.83 -12.76 6.26
C LEU A 339 6.97 -13.73 5.09
N SER A 340 8.09 -14.43 5.00
CA SER A 340 8.36 -15.36 3.91
C SER A 340 7.44 -16.60 3.92
N VAL A 341 6.69 -16.85 5.00
CA VAL A 341 5.87 -18.06 5.17
C VAL A 341 4.46 -17.79 5.70
N VAL A 342 4.14 -16.54 6.05
CA VAL A 342 2.82 -16.22 6.61
C VAL A 342 1.82 -15.96 5.49
N GLU A 343 0.66 -16.60 5.57
CA GLU A 343 -0.54 -16.14 4.88
C GLU A 343 -1.30 -15.19 5.79
N PHE A 344 -1.82 -14.12 5.23
CA PHE A 344 -2.63 -13.15 5.94
C PHE A 344 -3.81 -12.69 5.09
N GLU A 345 -4.79 -12.07 5.73
CA GLU A 345 -5.94 -11.48 5.06
C GLU A 345 -5.69 -10.00 4.82
N ASN A 346 -5.77 -9.57 3.58
CA ASN A 346 -5.93 -8.16 3.23
C ASN A 346 -7.39 -7.85 2.86
N LEU A 347 -7.65 -6.68 2.33
CA LEU A 347 -9.01 -6.28 1.98
C LEU A 347 -9.55 -6.97 0.72
N TRP A 348 -8.70 -7.55 -0.10
CA TRP A 348 -9.08 -8.29 -1.30
C TRP A 348 -9.13 -9.81 -1.09
N GLY A 349 -8.62 -10.32 0.02
CA GLY A 349 -8.63 -11.75 0.35
C GLY A 349 -7.31 -12.23 0.94
N LYS A 350 -6.99 -13.51 0.71
CA LYS A 350 -5.73 -14.08 1.16
C LYS A 350 -4.54 -13.48 0.44
N ALA A 351 -3.52 -13.12 1.19
CA ALA A 351 -2.27 -12.58 0.71
C ALA A 351 -1.08 -13.31 1.33
N HIS A 352 0.02 -13.37 0.61
CA HIS A 352 1.31 -13.89 1.06
C HIS A 352 2.44 -13.20 0.30
N PHE A 353 3.68 -13.49 0.65
CA PHE A 353 4.84 -13.06 -0.13
C PHE A 353 5.37 -14.23 -0.96
N GLY A 354 5.71 -13.96 -2.22
CA GLY A 354 6.12 -14.96 -3.20
C GLY A 354 6.92 -14.37 -4.35
N GLY A 355 6.87 -15.01 -5.53
CA GLY A 355 7.53 -14.54 -6.74
C GLY A 355 9.01 -14.91 -6.86
N LYS A 356 9.50 -15.90 -6.09
CA LYS A 356 10.92 -16.30 -6.05
C LYS A 356 11.47 -16.65 -7.43
N ASP A 357 10.70 -17.34 -8.27
CA ASP A 357 11.14 -17.76 -9.60
C ASP A 357 11.37 -16.59 -10.56
N TYR A 358 10.69 -15.47 -10.31
CA TYR A 358 10.84 -14.26 -11.12
C TYR A 358 11.87 -13.28 -10.56
N TYR A 359 11.85 -13.06 -9.23
CA TYR A 359 12.67 -12.03 -8.56
C TYR A 359 13.95 -12.60 -7.94
N GLY A 360 14.12 -13.93 -7.89
CA GLY A 360 15.23 -14.58 -7.17
C GLY A 360 15.04 -14.66 -5.65
N ILE A 361 14.01 -13.98 -5.11
CA ILE A 361 13.60 -14.01 -3.71
C ILE A 361 12.09 -13.87 -3.63
N GLY A 362 11.46 -14.49 -2.62
CA GLY A 362 10.00 -14.52 -2.44
C GLY A 362 9.44 -13.34 -1.64
N ASN A 363 9.83 -12.11 -1.97
CA ASN A 363 9.49 -10.92 -1.19
C ASN A 363 8.49 -9.98 -1.90
N GLN A 364 7.77 -10.46 -2.93
CA GLN A 364 6.70 -9.74 -3.59
C GLN A 364 5.35 -10.13 -3.01
N ILE A 365 4.51 -9.16 -2.63
CA ILE A 365 3.13 -9.46 -2.19
C ILE A 365 2.32 -10.05 -3.34
N ILE A 366 1.57 -11.10 -3.03
CA ILE A 366 0.68 -11.83 -3.93
C ILE A 366 -0.71 -11.88 -3.30
N TYR A 367 -1.73 -11.44 -4.03
CA TYR A 367 -3.14 -11.54 -3.66
C TYR A 367 -4.04 -11.39 -4.90
N PRO A 368 -5.33 -11.80 -4.85
CA PRO A 368 -6.25 -11.61 -5.97
C PRO A 368 -6.51 -10.12 -6.21
N MET A 369 -6.01 -9.60 -7.34
CA MET A 369 -6.14 -8.19 -7.68
C MET A 369 -7.45 -7.94 -8.43
N PRO A 370 -8.24 -6.93 -8.04
CA PRO A 370 -9.45 -6.57 -8.77
C PRO A 370 -9.11 -5.87 -10.07
N PHE A 371 -9.90 -6.17 -11.10
CA PHE A 371 -9.93 -5.50 -12.37
C PHE A 371 -11.35 -5.01 -12.65
N SER A 372 -11.50 -3.74 -12.88
CA SER A 372 -12.78 -3.07 -13.03
C SER A 372 -12.91 -2.41 -14.40
N GLU A 373 -14.16 -2.22 -14.82
CA GLU A 373 -14.53 -1.39 -15.96
C GLU A 373 -15.43 -0.25 -15.46
N VAL A 374 -15.17 0.96 -15.91
CA VAL A 374 -16.03 2.11 -15.59
C VAL A 374 -17.30 2.01 -16.40
N LYS A 375 -18.45 1.95 -15.71
CA LYS A 375 -19.81 1.93 -16.27
C LYS A 375 -20.64 3.01 -15.58
N ASP A 376 -21.25 3.88 -16.35
CA ASP A 376 -21.99 5.05 -15.85
C ASP A 376 -21.17 5.91 -14.86
N GLY A 377 -19.87 5.98 -15.09
CA GLY A 377 -18.91 6.70 -14.25
C GLY A 377 -18.51 5.96 -12.95
N VAL A 378 -18.89 4.69 -12.78
CA VAL A 378 -18.61 3.85 -11.61
C VAL A 378 -17.69 2.71 -11.97
N ALA A 379 -16.54 2.59 -11.28
CA ALA A 379 -15.65 1.43 -11.45
C ALA A 379 -16.32 0.16 -10.92
N THR A 380 -16.79 -0.67 -11.84
CA THR A 380 -17.52 -1.90 -11.58
C THR A 380 -16.57 -3.09 -11.69
N LEU A 381 -16.56 -3.95 -10.66
CA LEU A 381 -15.73 -5.15 -10.65
C LEU A 381 -16.08 -6.07 -11.82
N VAL A 382 -15.08 -6.42 -12.61
CA VAL A 382 -15.19 -7.38 -13.71
C VAL A 382 -14.67 -8.74 -13.29
N VAL A 383 -13.48 -8.78 -12.71
CA VAL A 383 -12.81 -10.02 -12.30
C VAL A 383 -11.75 -9.73 -11.24
N GLN A 384 -11.43 -10.72 -10.42
CA GLN A 384 -10.22 -10.74 -9.59
C GLN A 384 -9.23 -11.74 -10.19
N LEU A 385 -8.00 -11.33 -10.41
CA LEU A 385 -6.97 -12.13 -11.06
C LEU A 385 -5.76 -12.28 -10.13
N LEU A 386 -5.26 -13.52 -10.04
CA LEU A 386 -3.98 -13.77 -9.40
C LEU A 386 -2.83 -13.26 -10.29
N PRO A 387 -1.76 -12.75 -9.69
CA PRO A 387 -0.54 -12.42 -10.41
C PRO A 387 0.03 -13.63 -11.14
N PRO A 388 0.78 -13.40 -12.24
CA PRO A 388 1.37 -14.49 -13.02
C PRO A 388 2.56 -15.18 -12.34
N HIS A 389 3.09 -14.59 -11.28
CA HIS A 389 4.26 -15.05 -10.51
C HIS A 389 3.84 -15.50 -9.10
N ASN A 390 2.71 -16.19 -9.03
CA ASN A 390 2.14 -16.74 -7.79
C ASN A 390 2.97 -17.90 -7.23
#